data_4ce9aa0345186a452bec08fbe2ac535a
#
_entry.id   4ce9aa0345186a452bec08fbe2ac535a
#
_cell.length_a   1.000
_cell.length_b   1.000
_cell.length_c   1.000
_cell.angle_alpha   90.00
_cell.angle_beta   90.00
_cell.angle_gamma   90.00
#
_symmetry.space_group_name_H-M   'P 1'
#
loop_
_entity.id
_entity.type
_entity.pdbx_description
1 polymer ?
#
loop_
_entity_poly.entity_id
_entity_poly.type
_entity_poly.pdbx_seq_one_letter_code
_entity_poly.pdbx_strand_id
1 'polypeptide(L)'
;TDLSFEGGFSVDTVYEDFKYTVFNLDNPLAPGDSVKMNFDVVFTTVGFKESGSNTDVVYNGTFFNNSAYFPSIGYNSGFELSSDDDRKEQDLEVKERMMETDDPRGIAQSLFGDDADKISFEVVVSTDSSQIAIAPGYLQKKWNEGDRVYYHYKMDTPMVNFYSIISADFVVIKDTWQPPVDTLPEVNLEIYYNKGHEYNTERMMNGMKEALTYYTKNFSPYQFRQLRIMEFPKYRSFAQSFANTVPFSEGIGFIQNIKTNDVDLPFYVTAHEVAHQWWGHQVTEAGVKGNAMLSETLSQYSALMVMKKNFKPEIIKEFLKHELNSYLMGRTFEQKKEMPLYQVEGQGYIHYRKGSLVMYALQDYIGEDSVNAALKRFNEDWAFKDAPYPTSKDLISYYREVTPDSLQYIITDMFETITLFENKTTEAEYEKVSDTEYIVDLDVSTIKYQADSLGNEEAQRLKDWIDIGVFAEGSDGKDSLIYLQKHKITQEENSFTLTVGAEPVKAGIDPINKLIDRNPKDNMKSVTEKEEEAI
;
A
#
# COMPACT_ATOMS: atom_id res chain seq x y z
N THR A 1 -5.29 1.28 34.64
CA THR A 1 -6.35 0.47 34.01
C THR A 1 -6.94 -0.43 35.07
N ASP A 2 -8.23 -0.33 35.31
CA ASP A 2 -8.97 -1.27 36.14
C ASP A 2 -9.61 -2.31 35.21
N LEU A 3 -9.38 -3.61 35.48
CA LEU A 3 -9.84 -4.70 34.64
C LEU A 3 -10.54 -5.77 35.49
N SER A 4 -11.65 -6.31 35.00
CA SER A 4 -12.39 -7.39 35.66
C SER A 4 -13.07 -8.31 34.65
N PHE A 5 -13.31 -9.57 35.08
CA PHE A 5 -14.06 -10.56 34.29
C PHE A 5 -15.34 -10.96 35.02
N GLU A 6 -16.43 -11.12 34.28
CA GLU A 6 -17.64 -11.71 34.83
C GLU A 6 -17.40 -13.20 35.19
N GLY A 7 -17.87 -13.66 36.33
CA GLY A 7 -17.67 -15.03 36.79
C GLY A 7 -16.51 -15.24 37.74
N GLY A 8 -15.71 -14.17 38.00
CA GLY A 8 -14.61 -14.18 38.94
C GLY A 8 -13.26 -14.56 38.30
N PHE A 9 -12.20 -14.07 38.93
CA PHE A 9 -10.82 -14.30 38.48
C PHE A 9 -9.82 -14.04 39.62
N SER A 10 -8.59 -14.52 39.43
CA SER A 10 -7.44 -14.14 40.23
C SER A 10 -6.29 -13.71 39.34
N VAL A 11 -5.45 -12.80 39.82
CA VAL A 11 -4.20 -12.42 39.16
C VAL A 11 -3.15 -13.49 39.51
N ASP A 12 -2.59 -14.13 38.48
CA ASP A 12 -1.51 -15.08 38.66
C ASP A 12 -0.16 -14.34 38.72
N THR A 13 0.20 -13.63 37.66
CA THR A 13 1.48 -12.93 37.55
C THR A 13 1.30 -11.58 36.87
N VAL A 14 2.05 -10.58 37.33
CA VAL A 14 2.16 -9.26 36.70
C VAL A 14 3.61 -9.02 36.27
N TYR A 15 3.80 -8.77 34.98
CA TYR A 15 5.07 -8.35 34.41
C TYR A 15 4.99 -6.85 34.12
N GLU A 16 5.31 -6.02 35.11
CA GLU A 16 5.13 -4.56 35.04
C GLU A 16 5.90 -3.92 33.89
N ASP A 17 7.14 -4.33 33.67
CA ASP A 17 8.01 -3.81 32.62
C ASP A 17 7.47 -4.09 31.22
N PHE A 18 6.75 -5.19 31.06
CA PHE A 18 6.13 -5.60 29.80
C PHE A 18 4.66 -5.23 29.69
N LYS A 19 4.07 -4.62 30.73
CA LYS A 19 2.63 -4.33 30.83
C LYS A 19 1.75 -5.56 30.54
N TYR A 20 2.20 -6.71 31.00
CA TYR A 20 1.57 -8.01 30.74
C TYR A 20 1.09 -8.61 32.07
N THR A 21 -0.18 -9.01 32.10
CA THR A 21 -0.79 -9.62 33.29
C THR A 21 -1.43 -10.96 32.91
N VAL A 22 -1.11 -11.99 33.69
CA VAL A 22 -1.73 -13.32 33.57
C VAL A 22 -2.86 -13.44 34.57
N PHE A 23 -4.04 -13.81 34.06
CA PHE A 23 -5.25 -14.01 34.87
C PHE A 23 -5.64 -15.48 34.87
N ASN A 24 -6.04 -16.00 36.01
CA ASN A 24 -6.75 -17.27 36.15
C ASN A 24 -8.23 -17.00 36.29
N LEU A 25 -9.06 -17.46 35.36
CA LEU A 25 -10.49 -17.42 35.47
C LEU A 25 -10.97 -18.47 36.48
N ASP A 26 -11.93 -18.11 37.35
CA ASP A 26 -12.49 -19.07 38.32
C ASP A 26 -13.23 -20.23 37.63
N ASN A 27 -13.80 -19.96 36.45
CA ASN A 27 -14.43 -20.97 35.59
C ASN A 27 -13.66 -21.03 34.26
N PRO A 28 -13.04 -22.16 33.90
CA PRO A 28 -12.40 -22.35 32.60
C PRO A 28 -13.38 -22.14 31.45
N LEU A 29 -12.93 -21.46 30.37
CA LEU A 29 -13.69 -21.32 29.14
C LEU A 29 -13.51 -22.57 28.28
N ALA A 30 -14.62 -23.22 27.92
CA ALA A 30 -14.62 -24.26 26.90
C ALA A 30 -14.74 -23.65 25.48
N PRO A 31 -14.35 -24.38 24.42
CA PRO A 31 -14.57 -23.91 23.04
C PRO A 31 -16.06 -23.57 22.79
N GLY A 32 -16.31 -22.36 22.33
CA GLY A 32 -17.66 -21.82 22.11
C GLY A 32 -18.24 -21.04 23.29
N ASP A 33 -17.60 -21.07 24.45
CA ASP A 33 -18.00 -20.24 25.60
C ASP A 33 -17.50 -18.79 25.42
N SER A 34 -18.09 -17.88 26.20
CA SER A 34 -17.68 -16.48 26.27
C SER A 34 -17.58 -15.99 27.71
N VAL A 35 -16.69 -15.05 27.95
CA VAL A 35 -16.60 -14.30 29.20
C VAL A 35 -16.60 -12.81 28.91
N LYS A 36 -17.25 -12.03 29.73
CA LYS A 36 -17.24 -10.58 29.60
C LYS A 36 -16.08 -10.01 30.41
N MET A 37 -15.21 -9.29 29.71
CA MET A 37 -14.17 -8.46 30.30
C MET A 37 -14.64 -7.01 30.36
N ASN A 38 -14.51 -6.38 31.53
CA ASN A 38 -14.74 -4.96 31.70
C ASN A 38 -13.42 -4.28 32.04
N PHE A 39 -13.18 -3.10 31.49
CA PHE A 39 -11.99 -2.32 31.80
C PHE A 39 -12.27 -0.82 31.73
N ASP A 40 -11.54 -0.06 32.56
CA ASP A 40 -11.49 1.39 32.53
C ASP A 40 -10.07 1.83 32.23
N VAL A 41 -9.90 2.68 31.23
CA VAL A 41 -8.61 3.26 30.83
C VAL A 41 -8.69 4.77 30.97
N VAL A 42 -7.81 5.36 31.78
CA VAL A 42 -7.65 6.81 31.89
C VAL A 42 -6.31 7.20 31.28
N PHE A 43 -6.35 8.04 30.28
CA PHE A 43 -5.16 8.61 29.65
C PHE A 43 -5.26 10.14 29.68
N THR A 44 -4.19 10.79 30.17
CA THR A 44 -4.14 12.26 30.27
C THR A 44 -2.88 12.79 29.61
N THR A 45 -3.05 13.69 28.64
CA THR A 45 -1.93 14.44 28.06
C THR A 45 -1.68 15.68 28.92
N VAL A 46 -0.50 15.75 29.54
CA VAL A 46 -0.10 16.86 30.41
C VAL A 46 0.76 17.84 29.62
N GLY A 47 0.12 18.59 28.73
CA GLY A 47 0.80 19.60 27.90
C GLY A 47 1.83 19.02 26.93
N PHE A 48 2.54 19.91 26.22
CA PHE A 48 3.60 19.52 25.32
C PHE A 48 4.98 19.64 26.01
N LYS A 49 5.84 18.67 25.72
CA LYS A 49 7.27 18.69 26.05
C LYS A 49 8.04 18.94 24.74
N GLU A 50 9.30 19.33 24.86
CA GLU A 50 10.19 19.54 23.71
C GLU A 50 10.39 18.25 22.88
N SER A 51 10.34 17.10 23.53
CA SER A 51 10.36 15.80 22.88
C SER A 51 9.52 14.77 23.64
N GLY A 52 9.00 13.75 22.95
CA GLY A 52 8.23 12.64 23.53
C GLY A 52 6.85 13.01 24.05
N SER A 53 6.27 14.13 23.59
CA SER A 53 4.87 14.45 23.88
C SER A 53 3.93 13.48 23.16
N ASN A 54 2.90 13.01 23.88
CA ASN A 54 1.81 12.32 23.22
C ASN A 54 0.95 13.33 22.43
N THR A 55 0.72 13.03 21.17
CA THR A 55 -0.05 13.86 20.25
C THR A 55 -1.34 13.19 19.77
N ASP A 56 -1.66 12.01 20.31
CA ASP A 56 -2.86 11.27 19.95
C ASP A 56 -4.11 11.84 20.60
N VAL A 57 -3.97 12.32 21.84
CA VAL A 57 -5.07 12.94 22.59
C VAL A 57 -4.72 14.41 22.85
N VAL A 58 -5.31 15.32 22.09
CA VAL A 58 -5.05 16.76 22.10
C VAL A 58 -6.36 17.54 22.15
N TYR A 59 -6.29 18.84 22.47
CA TYR A 59 -7.46 19.71 22.57
C TYR A 59 -8.31 19.74 21.29
N ASN A 60 -7.68 19.76 20.10
CA ASN A 60 -8.35 19.73 18.80
C ASN A 60 -7.56 18.84 17.84
N GLY A 61 -8.20 17.80 17.26
CA GLY A 61 -7.55 16.84 16.40
C GLY A 61 -7.04 15.58 17.12
N THR A 62 -7.77 15.14 18.15
CA THR A 62 -7.54 13.82 18.78
C THR A 62 -7.69 12.72 17.74
N PHE A 63 -6.70 11.84 17.65
CA PHE A 63 -6.73 10.61 16.87
C PHE A 63 -5.97 9.51 17.61
N PHE A 64 -6.63 8.42 17.94
CA PHE A 64 -6.00 7.23 18.49
C PHE A 64 -6.67 5.95 17.96
N ASN A 65 -5.93 4.86 17.93
CA ASN A 65 -6.45 3.53 17.62
C ASN A 65 -6.54 2.64 18.87
N ASN A 66 -7.35 1.59 18.79
CA ASN A 66 -7.59 0.67 19.90
C ASN A 66 -6.31 -0.04 20.34
N SER A 67 -5.46 -0.46 19.45
CA SER A 67 -4.23 -1.21 19.75
C SER A 67 -3.21 -0.43 20.61
N ALA A 68 -3.28 0.90 20.62
CA ALA A 68 -2.37 1.75 21.39
C ALA A 68 -2.86 2.00 22.82
N TYR A 69 -4.17 1.88 23.11
CA TYR A 69 -4.77 2.33 24.37
C TYR A 69 -5.60 1.28 25.09
N PHE A 70 -6.16 0.31 24.39
CA PHE A 70 -7.01 -0.72 25.01
C PHE A 70 -6.23 -1.99 25.30
N PRO A 71 -6.63 -2.78 26.29
CA PRO A 71 -6.05 -4.08 26.54
C PRO A 71 -6.16 -4.99 25.32
N SER A 72 -5.07 -5.66 24.96
CA SER A 72 -5.05 -6.74 23.96
C SER A 72 -4.97 -8.09 24.68
N ILE A 73 -5.52 -9.14 24.07
CA ILE A 73 -5.49 -10.50 24.59
C ILE A 73 -4.33 -11.24 23.92
N GLY A 74 -3.62 -12.06 24.69
CA GLY A 74 -2.49 -12.82 24.18
C GLY A 74 -1.12 -12.15 24.42
N TYR A 75 -0.07 -12.83 23.98
CA TYR A 75 1.30 -12.36 24.14
C TYR A 75 1.69 -11.43 22.99
N ASN A 76 2.16 -10.23 23.33
CA ASN A 76 2.62 -9.27 22.34
C ASN A 76 4.16 -9.30 22.20
N SER A 77 4.66 -10.00 21.21
CA SER A 77 6.09 -10.09 20.90
C SER A 77 6.73 -8.75 20.48
N GLY A 78 5.94 -7.73 20.19
CA GLY A 78 6.41 -6.38 19.85
C GLY A 78 7.11 -5.67 21.02
N PHE A 79 6.88 -6.11 22.26
CA PHE A 79 7.59 -5.61 23.45
C PHE A 79 8.93 -6.29 23.73
N GLU A 80 9.29 -7.33 22.99
CA GLU A 80 10.61 -7.95 23.13
C GLU A 80 11.71 -7.07 22.51
N LEU A 81 12.96 -7.30 22.98
CA LEU A 81 14.13 -6.70 22.34
C LEU A 81 14.20 -7.12 20.86
N SER A 82 14.23 -6.13 19.97
CA SER A 82 14.26 -6.35 18.51
C SER A 82 15.62 -6.08 17.87
N SER A 83 16.49 -5.31 18.55
CA SER A 83 17.85 -5.03 18.11
C SER A 83 18.72 -6.26 18.30
N ASP A 84 19.46 -6.67 17.26
CA ASP A 84 20.34 -7.83 17.32
C ASP A 84 21.51 -7.60 18.30
N ASP A 85 22.01 -6.36 18.40
CA ASP A 85 23.09 -6.00 19.32
C ASP A 85 22.61 -6.05 20.78
N ASP A 86 21.44 -5.48 21.09
CA ASP A 86 20.86 -5.52 22.44
C ASP A 86 20.55 -6.96 22.86
N ARG A 87 20.06 -7.80 21.94
CA ARG A 87 19.80 -9.22 22.21
C ARG A 87 21.10 -9.97 22.50
N LYS A 88 22.15 -9.70 21.71
CA LYS A 88 23.47 -10.29 21.91
C LYS A 88 24.12 -9.89 23.24
N GLU A 89 23.93 -8.64 23.67
CA GLU A 89 24.38 -8.18 25.00
C GLU A 89 23.68 -8.92 26.14
N GLN A 90 22.49 -9.47 25.88
CA GLN A 90 21.71 -10.24 26.85
C GLN A 90 21.80 -11.77 26.63
N ASP A 91 22.79 -12.24 25.85
CA ASP A 91 22.94 -13.67 25.46
C ASP A 91 21.67 -14.29 24.86
N LEU A 92 20.85 -13.48 24.15
CA LEU A 92 19.65 -13.93 23.44
C LEU A 92 19.96 -14.19 21.98
N GLU A 93 19.26 -15.16 21.39
CA GLU A 93 19.33 -15.43 19.95
C GLU A 93 18.77 -14.24 19.15
N VAL A 94 19.24 -14.09 17.88
CA VAL A 94 18.69 -13.10 16.94
C VAL A 94 17.19 -13.34 16.77
N LYS A 95 16.42 -12.26 16.81
CA LYS A 95 14.98 -12.33 16.59
C LYS A 95 14.65 -12.09 15.12
N GLU A 96 14.02 -13.04 14.50
CA GLU A 96 13.43 -12.83 13.17
C GLU A 96 12.34 -11.74 13.24
N ARG A 97 12.22 -10.93 12.19
CA ARG A 97 11.22 -9.86 12.15
C ARG A 97 9.79 -10.41 12.12
N MET A 98 9.59 -11.53 11.42
CA MET A 98 8.29 -12.16 11.26
C MET A 98 8.43 -13.69 11.18
N MET A 99 7.33 -14.41 11.43
CA MET A 99 7.22 -15.86 11.19
C MET A 99 7.35 -16.17 9.69
N GLU A 100 7.91 -17.35 9.39
CA GLU A 100 8.03 -17.81 7.99
C GLU A 100 6.65 -17.91 7.31
N THR A 101 6.63 -17.73 5.98
CA THR A 101 5.39 -17.71 5.18
C THR A 101 4.53 -18.97 5.36
N ASP A 102 5.16 -20.10 5.71
CA ASP A 102 4.49 -21.40 5.90
C ASP A 102 4.30 -21.76 7.39
N ASP A 103 4.60 -20.89 8.33
CA ASP A 103 4.43 -21.17 9.76
C ASP A 103 2.93 -21.30 10.09
N PRO A 104 2.47 -22.49 10.52
CA PRO A 104 1.04 -22.71 10.76
C PRO A 104 0.48 -21.84 11.90
N ARG A 105 1.33 -21.36 12.82
CA ARG A 105 0.91 -20.45 13.89
C ARG A 105 0.58 -19.09 13.32
N GLY A 106 1.42 -18.57 12.42
CA GLY A 106 1.20 -17.30 11.76
C GLY A 106 0.04 -17.32 10.76
N ILE A 107 -0.18 -18.48 10.10
CA ILE A 107 -1.33 -18.69 9.18
C ILE A 107 -2.66 -18.76 9.97
N ALA A 108 -2.62 -19.24 11.22
CA ALA A 108 -3.78 -19.26 12.10
C ALA A 108 -4.14 -17.89 12.70
N GLN A 109 -3.28 -16.89 12.54
CA GLN A 109 -3.45 -15.54 13.06
C GLN A 109 -3.51 -14.52 11.92
N SER A 110 -4.32 -13.47 12.10
CA SER A 110 -4.28 -12.34 11.17
C SER A 110 -3.05 -11.45 11.44
N LEU A 111 -2.72 -10.59 10.47
CA LEU A 111 -1.72 -9.53 10.66
C LEU A 111 -1.94 -8.70 11.94
N PHE A 112 -3.19 -8.50 12.33
CA PHE A 112 -3.54 -7.64 13.46
C PHE A 112 -3.34 -8.28 14.84
N GLY A 113 -3.01 -9.57 14.91
CA GLY A 113 -2.71 -10.30 16.15
C GLY A 113 -3.73 -11.35 16.54
N ASP A 114 -3.50 -11.98 17.70
CA ASP A 114 -4.27 -13.12 18.20
C ASP A 114 -5.71 -12.79 18.57
N ASP A 115 -6.00 -11.54 18.94
CA ASP A 115 -7.31 -11.04 19.35
C ASP A 115 -8.00 -10.19 18.27
N ALA A 116 -7.46 -10.18 17.06
CA ALA A 116 -7.94 -9.32 15.97
C ALA A 116 -8.93 -10.02 15.03
N ASP A 117 -9.66 -10.99 15.52
CA ASP A 117 -10.79 -11.58 14.82
C ASP A 117 -11.88 -10.55 14.52
N LYS A 118 -12.84 -10.94 13.71
CA LYS A 118 -14.00 -10.10 13.41
C LYS A 118 -14.86 -9.92 14.64
N ILE A 119 -15.10 -8.67 15.01
CA ILE A 119 -15.89 -8.27 16.18
C ILE A 119 -17.20 -7.60 15.79
N SER A 120 -18.21 -7.73 16.65
CA SER A 120 -19.37 -6.84 16.66
C SER A 120 -18.97 -5.52 17.34
N PHE A 121 -19.18 -4.39 16.66
CA PHE A 121 -18.72 -3.09 17.14
C PHE A 121 -19.86 -2.13 17.40
N GLU A 122 -19.90 -1.59 18.62
CA GLU A 122 -20.82 -0.55 19.03
C GLU A 122 -20.14 0.36 20.06
N VAL A 123 -20.23 1.68 19.89
CA VAL A 123 -19.56 2.65 20.76
C VAL A 123 -20.36 3.93 20.93
N VAL A 124 -20.29 4.50 22.13
CA VAL A 124 -20.72 5.87 22.41
C VAL A 124 -19.47 6.71 22.69
N VAL A 125 -19.24 7.70 21.86
CA VAL A 125 -18.11 8.64 22.01
C VAL A 125 -18.66 10.00 22.41
N SER A 126 -18.09 10.64 23.42
CA SER A 126 -18.41 12.01 23.77
C SER A 126 -17.20 12.92 23.65
N THR A 127 -17.43 14.14 23.22
CA THR A 127 -16.41 15.17 23.08
C THR A 127 -16.93 16.54 23.52
N ASP A 128 -16.10 17.57 23.47
CA ASP A 128 -16.54 18.95 23.66
C ASP A 128 -17.70 19.30 22.72
N SER A 129 -18.64 20.14 23.16
CA SER A 129 -19.82 20.49 22.37
C SER A 129 -19.52 21.21 21.06
N SER A 130 -18.32 21.80 20.91
CA SER A 130 -17.85 22.43 19.67
C SER A 130 -17.26 21.42 18.66
N GLN A 131 -17.03 20.18 19.06
CA GLN A 131 -16.34 19.17 18.24
C GLN A 131 -17.29 18.08 17.72
N ILE A 132 -16.82 17.39 16.68
CA ILE A 132 -17.44 16.18 16.16
C ILE A 132 -16.54 14.99 16.50
N ALA A 133 -17.08 13.99 17.17
CA ALA A 133 -16.38 12.72 17.40
C ALA A 133 -16.86 11.67 16.41
N ILE A 134 -15.92 10.88 15.87
CA ILE A 134 -16.15 9.87 14.83
C ILE A 134 -15.49 8.57 15.26
N ALA A 135 -16.18 7.47 15.04
CA ALA A 135 -15.72 6.10 15.16
C ALA A 135 -16.25 5.27 13.97
N PRO A 136 -15.76 4.05 13.71
CA PRO A 136 -16.37 3.16 12.72
C PRO A 136 -17.86 2.94 12.96
N GLY A 137 -18.58 2.58 11.90
CA GLY A 137 -20.01 2.32 11.97
C GLY A 137 -20.88 3.52 11.63
N TYR A 138 -22.18 3.31 11.76
CA TYR A 138 -23.21 4.27 11.35
C TYR A 138 -23.77 4.98 12.55
N LEU A 139 -23.91 6.31 12.46
CA LEU A 139 -24.46 7.13 13.52
C LEU A 139 -25.93 6.72 13.80
N GLN A 140 -26.16 6.20 14.99
CA GLN A 140 -27.50 5.81 15.47
C GLN A 140 -28.22 6.97 16.19
N LYS A 141 -27.44 7.71 17.00
CA LYS A 141 -27.97 8.79 17.82
C LYS A 141 -26.90 9.84 18.12
N LYS A 142 -27.33 11.09 18.15
CA LYS A 142 -26.58 12.24 18.67
C LYS A 142 -27.37 12.97 19.71
N TRP A 143 -26.77 13.36 20.85
CA TRP A 143 -27.41 14.15 21.87
C TRP A 143 -26.39 15.00 22.64
N ASN A 144 -26.89 16.02 23.34
CA ASN A 144 -26.08 16.86 24.21
C ASN A 144 -26.42 16.55 25.69
N GLU A 145 -25.40 16.59 26.55
CA GLU A 145 -25.53 16.47 27.97
C GLU A 145 -24.47 17.34 28.66
N GLY A 146 -24.89 18.37 29.37
CA GLY A 146 -24.01 19.39 29.92
C GLY A 146 -23.24 20.14 28.80
N ASP A 147 -21.93 20.16 28.92
CA ASP A 147 -21.01 20.79 27.99
C ASP A 147 -20.45 19.83 26.93
N ARG A 148 -20.99 18.62 26.87
CA ARG A 148 -20.54 17.56 25.96
C ARG A 148 -21.59 17.19 24.94
N VAL A 149 -21.12 16.74 23.78
CA VAL A 149 -21.93 16.10 22.74
C VAL A 149 -21.56 14.63 22.63
N TYR A 150 -22.54 13.78 22.49
CA TYR A 150 -22.44 12.33 22.44
C TYR A 150 -22.83 11.81 21.07
N TYR A 151 -22.09 10.83 20.58
CA TYR A 151 -22.28 10.16 19.28
C TYR A 151 -22.32 8.65 19.51
N HIS A 152 -23.42 8.00 19.17
CA HIS A 152 -23.59 6.56 19.23
C HIS A 152 -23.39 5.98 17.84
N TYR A 153 -22.35 5.19 17.65
CA TYR A 153 -22.03 4.48 16.41
C TYR A 153 -22.20 2.98 16.58
N LYS A 154 -22.66 2.30 15.51
CA LYS A 154 -22.81 0.85 15.46
C LYS A 154 -22.51 0.34 14.05
N MET A 155 -21.75 -0.74 13.95
CA MET A 155 -21.57 -1.49 12.71
C MET A 155 -22.76 -2.43 12.47
N ASP A 156 -23.18 -2.58 11.22
CA ASP A 156 -24.25 -3.50 10.83
C ASP A 156 -23.72 -4.94 10.65
N THR A 157 -22.42 -5.09 10.40
CA THR A 157 -21.71 -6.35 10.16
C THR A 157 -20.46 -6.42 11.03
N PRO A 158 -19.96 -7.61 11.36
CA PRO A 158 -18.68 -7.75 12.01
C PRO A 158 -17.55 -7.06 11.24
N MET A 159 -16.56 -6.55 11.94
CA MET A 159 -15.37 -5.91 11.40
C MET A 159 -14.12 -6.43 12.11
N VAL A 160 -12.95 -6.28 11.50
CA VAL A 160 -11.66 -6.60 12.14
C VAL A 160 -11.50 -5.77 13.41
N ASN A 161 -10.95 -6.34 14.48
CA ASN A 161 -10.66 -5.64 15.74
C ASN A 161 -9.50 -4.63 15.58
N PHE A 162 -9.66 -3.78 14.61
CA PHE A 162 -8.73 -2.69 14.29
C PHE A 162 -9.55 -1.45 13.97
N TYR A 163 -9.53 -0.45 14.86
CA TYR A 163 -10.37 0.74 14.75
C TYR A 163 -9.75 1.96 15.43
N SER A 164 -10.24 3.12 15.06
CA SER A 164 -9.80 4.40 15.62
C SER A 164 -10.96 5.26 16.06
N ILE A 165 -10.66 6.19 16.95
CA ILE A 165 -11.56 7.27 17.37
C ILE A 165 -10.88 8.60 17.11
N ILE A 166 -11.60 9.52 16.50
CA ILE A 166 -11.10 10.85 16.16
C ILE A 166 -12.08 11.93 16.61
N SER A 167 -11.58 13.09 17.05
CA SER A 167 -12.40 14.22 17.47
C SER A 167 -11.71 15.54 17.18
N ALA A 168 -12.42 16.46 16.53
CA ALA A 168 -11.98 17.84 16.28
C ALA A 168 -13.15 18.78 15.95
N ASP A 169 -12.86 20.07 15.89
CA ASP A 169 -13.77 21.10 15.36
C ASP A 169 -13.80 21.03 13.83
N PHE A 170 -14.54 20.06 13.31
CA PHE A 170 -14.58 19.75 11.88
C PHE A 170 -15.61 20.55 11.10
N VAL A 171 -15.19 20.98 9.90
CA VAL A 171 -16.09 21.25 8.76
C VAL A 171 -16.30 19.95 8.00
N VAL A 172 -17.49 19.72 7.44
CA VAL A 172 -17.85 18.48 6.75
C VAL A 172 -18.33 18.76 5.34
N ILE A 173 -17.72 18.09 4.36
CA ILE A 173 -18.23 18.00 2.98
C ILE A 173 -18.86 16.62 2.82
N LYS A 174 -20.05 16.60 2.22
CA LYS A 174 -20.82 15.38 1.96
C LYS A 174 -21.12 15.24 0.48
N ASP A 175 -21.06 14.01 0.01
CA ASP A 175 -21.44 13.62 -1.35
C ASP A 175 -21.96 12.19 -1.34
N THR A 176 -22.35 11.67 -2.49
CA THR A 176 -22.77 10.28 -2.67
C THR A 176 -22.07 9.68 -3.86
N TRP A 177 -21.87 8.38 -3.81
CA TRP A 177 -21.40 7.61 -4.94
C TRP A 177 -22.43 6.54 -5.31
N GLN A 178 -22.80 6.53 -6.60
CA GLN A 178 -23.67 5.51 -7.17
C GLN A 178 -22.81 4.39 -7.77
N PRO A 179 -22.96 3.15 -7.31
CA PRO A 179 -22.28 2.02 -7.92
C PRO A 179 -22.64 1.89 -9.41
N PRO A 180 -21.71 1.39 -10.25
CA PRO A 180 -21.99 1.15 -11.67
C PRO A 180 -22.96 -0.03 -11.92
N VAL A 181 -23.47 -0.64 -10.86
CA VAL A 181 -24.40 -1.77 -10.85
C VAL A 181 -25.67 -1.37 -10.09
N ASP A 182 -26.78 -1.26 -10.78
CA ASP A 182 -28.06 -0.76 -10.25
C ASP A 182 -28.61 -1.53 -9.03
N THR A 183 -28.15 -2.76 -8.80
CA THR A 183 -28.57 -3.58 -7.65
C THR A 183 -27.82 -3.28 -6.35
N LEU A 184 -26.74 -2.52 -6.42
CA LEU A 184 -25.95 -2.14 -5.24
C LEU A 184 -26.45 -0.82 -4.65
N PRO A 185 -26.44 -0.67 -3.31
CA PRO A 185 -26.90 0.55 -2.66
C PRO A 185 -25.92 1.72 -2.89
N GLU A 186 -26.46 2.92 -2.86
CA GLU A 186 -25.69 4.16 -2.82
C GLU A 186 -24.78 4.21 -1.59
N VAL A 187 -23.59 4.80 -1.74
CA VAL A 187 -22.62 4.99 -0.65
C VAL A 187 -22.51 6.47 -0.30
N ASN A 188 -22.72 6.80 0.97
CA ASN A 188 -22.50 8.14 1.48
C ASN A 188 -21.00 8.42 1.64
N LEU A 189 -20.53 9.54 1.11
CA LEU A 189 -19.15 10.00 1.19
C LEU A 189 -19.07 11.25 2.07
N GLU A 190 -18.16 11.26 3.02
CA GLU A 190 -17.97 12.40 3.90
C GLU A 190 -16.46 12.69 4.08
N ILE A 191 -16.09 13.97 4.02
CA ILE A 191 -14.74 14.45 4.37
C ILE A 191 -14.86 15.43 5.50
N TYR A 192 -14.22 15.11 6.62
CA TYR A 192 -14.13 15.92 7.84
C TYR A 192 -12.76 16.58 7.87
N TYR A 193 -12.71 17.91 7.90
CA TYR A 193 -11.47 18.67 7.83
C TYR A 193 -11.50 19.93 8.69
N ASN A 194 -10.34 20.47 9.05
CA ASN A 194 -10.23 21.68 9.82
C ASN A 194 -10.49 22.91 8.93
N LYS A 195 -11.20 23.89 9.47
CA LYS A 195 -11.52 25.13 8.75
C LYS A 195 -10.26 25.77 8.17
N GLY A 196 -10.28 26.04 6.88
CA GLY A 196 -9.13 26.61 6.14
C GLY A 196 -8.21 25.58 5.48
N HIS A 197 -8.54 24.26 5.57
CA HIS A 197 -7.78 23.16 4.95
C HIS A 197 -8.53 22.52 3.76
N GLU A 198 -9.38 23.29 3.10
CA GLU A 198 -10.21 22.79 1.98
C GLU A 198 -9.46 22.56 0.66
N TYR A 199 -8.16 22.86 0.56
CA TYR A 199 -7.39 22.93 -0.70
C TYR A 199 -7.48 21.68 -1.57
N ASN A 200 -7.51 20.49 -0.99
CA ASN A 200 -7.51 19.22 -1.72
C ASN A 200 -8.76 18.36 -1.49
N THR A 201 -9.77 18.87 -0.80
CA THR A 201 -10.99 18.08 -0.47
C THR A 201 -11.73 17.61 -1.72
N GLU A 202 -11.76 18.40 -2.80
CA GLU A 202 -12.35 18.01 -4.08
C GLU A 202 -11.54 16.88 -4.75
N ARG A 203 -10.19 16.94 -4.71
CA ARG A 203 -9.30 15.88 -5.21
C ARG A 203 -9.50 14.57 -4.46
N MET A 204 -9.60 14.63 -3.13
CA MET A 204 -9.83 13.49 -2.27
C MET A 204 -11.23 12.90 -2.50
N MET A 205 -12.27 13.74 -2.63
CA MET A 205 -13.62 13.29 -2.96
C MET A 205 -13.68 12.56 -4.31
N ASN A 206 -13.00 13.10 -5.32
CA ASN A 206 -12.87 12.46 -6.62
C ASN A 206 -12.07 11.16 -6.53
N GLY A 207 -10.99 11.14 -5.75
CA GLY A 207 -10.21 9.92 -5.45
C GLY A 207 -11.06 8.81 -4.86
N MET A 208 -11.93 9.11 -3.87
CA MET A 208 -12.89 8.14 -3.33
C MET A 208 -13.81 7.57 -4.41
N LYS A 209 -14.41 8.43 -5.23
CA LYS A 209 -15.38 8.02 -6.27
C LYS A 209 -14.76 7.16 -7.35
N GLU A 210 -13.60 7.57 -7.87
CA GLU A 210 -12.88 6.83 -8.92
C GLU A 210 -12.36 5.48 -8.39
N ALA A 211 -11.85 5.46 -7.15
CA ALA A 211 -11.41 4.24 -6.48
C ALA A 211 -12.58 3.26 -6.28
N LEU A 212 -13.68 3.69 -5.66
CA LEU A 212 -14.88 2.87 -5.48
C LEU A 212 -15.41 2.32 -6.80
N THR A 213 -15.39 3.13 -7.87
CA THR A 213 -15.83 2.72 -9.21
C THR A 213 -14.93 1.63 -9.79
N TYR A 214 -13.61 1.85 -9.72
CA TYR A 214 -12.65 0.90 -10.27
C TYR A 214 -12.65 -0.42 -9.50
N TYR A 215 -12.60 -0.37 -8.16
CA TYR A 215 -12.49 -1.57 -7.33
C TYR A 215 -13.78 -2.39 -7.33
N THR A 216 -14.93 -1.74 -7.28
CA THR A 216 -16.23 -2.43 -7.38
C THR A 216 -16.39 -3.13 -8.74
N LYS A 217 -15.92 -2.52 -9.82
CA LYS A 217 -15.96 -3.13 -11.14
C LYS A 217 -15.03 -4.33 -11.29
N ASN A 218 -13.81 -4.22 -10.77
CA ASN A 218 -12.72 -5.13 -11.07
C ASN A 218 -12.48 -6.21 -10.00
N PHE A 219 -12.90 -5.98 -8.76
CA PHE A 219 -12.67 -6.93 -7.67
C PHE A 219 -13.98 -7.47 -7.10
N SER A 220 -14.70 -6.66 -6.30
CA SER A 220 -15.96 -7.03 -5.68
C SER A 220 -16.75 -5.78 -5.25
N PRO A 221 -18.03 -5.89 -4.92
CA PRO A 221 -18.78 -4.78 -4.34
C PRO A 221 -18.13 -4.23 -3.07
N TYR A 222 -18.22 -2.90 -2.90
CA TYR A 222 -17.88 -2.25 -1.65
C TYR A 222 -18.84 -2.72 -0.54
N GLN A 223 -18.31 -3.12 0.62
CA GLN A 223 -19.08 -3.79 1.66
C GLN A 223 -19.88 -2.85 2.58
N PHE A 224 -19.61 -1.55 2.53
CA PHE A 224 -20.26 -0.57 3.41
C PHE A 224 -21.12 0.42 2.63
N ARG A 225 -22.10 1.04 3.30
CA ARG A 225 -22.96 2.10 2.74
C ARG A 225 -22.47 3.51 3.03
N GLN A 226 -21.21 3.65 3.49
CA GLN A 226 -20.58 4.90 3.87
C GLN A 226 -19.06 4.77 3.79
N LEU A 227 -18.38 5.87 3.42
CA LEU A 227 -16.94 6.02 3.50
C LEU A 227 -16.61 7.44 3.98
N ARG A 228 -15.73 7.54 4.98
CA ARG A 228 -15.38 8.83 5.59
C ARG A 228 -13.88 9.02 5.63
N ILE A 229 -13.41 10.20 5.24
CA ILE A 229 -12.04 10.67 5.47
C ILE A 229 -12.09 11.70 6.59
N MET A 230 -11.15 11.61 7.54
CA MET A 230 -11.06 12.54 8.65
C MET A 230 -9.65 13.05 8.81
N GLU A 231 -9.50 14.37 8.84
CA GLU A 231 -8.22 15.04 9.04
C GLU A 231 -7.73 14.88 10.48
N PHE A 232 -6.42 14.60 10.64
CA PHE A 232 -5.73 14.77 11.92
C PHE A 232 -4.45 15.61 11.72
N PRO A 233 -3.95 16.26 12.79
CA PRO A 233 -2.80 17.15 12.72
C PRO A 233 -1.51 16.40 12.32
N LYS A 234 -0.61 17.10 11.59
CA LYS A 234 0.64 16.54 11.06
C LYS A 234 1.73 16.25 12.10
N TYR A 235 1.38 16.08 13.35
CA TYR A 235 2.29 15.47 14.32
C TYR A 235 2.75 14.08 13.89
N ARG A 236 1.92 13.42 13.07
CA ARG A 236 2.26 12.22 12.31
C ARG A 236 1.93 12.45 10.84
N SER A 237 2.65 11.78 9.94
CA SER A 237 2.53 11.95 8.49
C SER A 237 2.20 10.62 7.82
N PHE A 238 0.93 10.20 7.93
CA PHE A 238 0.40 9.01 7.32
C PHE A 238 -1.13 9.14 7.08
N ALA A 239 -1.69 8.21 6.34
CA ALA A 239 -3.11 7.88 6.35
C ALA A 239 -3.26 6.42 6.77
N GLN A 240 -4.43 6.03 7.27
CA GLN A 240 -4.70 4.66 7.70
C GLN A 240 -6.16 4.30 7.48
N SER A 241 -6.39 3.15 6.88
CA SER A 241 -7.74 2.67 6.60
C SER A 241 -8.26 1.79 7.73
N PHE A 242 -9.43 2.16 8.27
CA PHE A 242 -10.24 1.34 9.17
C PHE A 242 -11.60 1.09 8.51
N ALA A 243 -12.38 0.17 9.06
CA ALA A 243 -13.71 -0.12 8.52
C ALA A 243 -14.52 1.15 8.28
N ASN A 244 -14.83 1.47 7.02
CA ASN A 244 -15.53 2.66 6.51
C ASN A 244 -15.02 4.05 7.00
N THR A 245 -13.82 4.13 7.56
CA THR A 245 -13.20 5.36 8.08
C THR A 245 -11.71 5.42 7.77
N VAL A 246 -11.26 6.58 7.31
CA VAL A 246 -9.86 6.82 6.92
C VAL A 246 -9.34 8.09 7.59
N PRO A 247 -8.71 8.01 8.77
CA PRO A 247 -7.89 9.10 9.29
C PRO A 247 -6.76 9.45 8.33
N PHE A 248 -6.55 10.74 8.09
CA PHE A 248 -5.65 11.24 7.07
C PHE A 248 -4.89 12.47 7.59
N SER A 249 -3.58 12.42 7.60
CA SER A 249 -2.77 13.56 8.06
C SER A 249 -2.97 14.79 7.18
N GLU A 250 -3.12 15.95 7.82
CA GLU A 250 -3.25 17.23 7.12
C GLU A 250 -2.12 17.46 6.11
N GLY A 251 -0.88 17.05 6.46
CA GLY A 251 0.34 17.33 5.69
C GLY A 251 0.46 16.59 4.38
N ILE A 252 -0.08 15.38 4.27
CA ILE A 252 -0.02 14.57 3.05
C ILE A 252 -1.28 14.67 2.19
N GLY A 253 -2.36 15.21 2.73
CA GLY A 253 -3.64 15.35 2.04
C GLY A 253 -4.05 16.82 1.93
N PHE A 254 -4.63 17.33 2.99
CA PHE A 254 -5.44 18.54 2.97
C PHE A 254 -4.68 19.81 2.58
N ILE A 255 -3.46 20.01 3.10
CA ILE A 255 -2.67 21.24 2.88
C ILE A 255 -1.50 21.07 1.91
N GLN A 256 -1.37 19.93 1.25
CA GLN A 256 -0.31 19.71 0.28
C GLN A 256 -0.49 20.60 -0.95
N ASN A 257 0.59 21.26 -1.38
CA ASN A 257 0.60 22.10 -2.57
C ASN A 257 0.95 21.27 -3.82
N ILE A 258 -0.06 20.96 -4.63
CA ILE A 258 0.09 20.17 -5.86
C ILE A 258 0.14 21.10 -7.07
N LYS A 259 1.24 21.06 -7.82
CA LYS A 259 1.42 21.78 -9.08
C LYS A 259 0.90 20.96 -10.27
N THR A 260 0.71 21.63 -11.41
CA THR A 260 0.05 21.05 -12.60
C THR A 260 0.68 19.77 -13.14
N ASN A 261 1.99 19.57 -12.93
CA ASN A 261 2.73 18.40 -13.44
C ASN A 261 3.21 17.46 -12.32
N ASP A 262 2.83 17.73 -11.07
CA ASP A 262 3.16 16.86 -9.96
C ASP A 262 2.24 15.62 -9.96
N VAL A 263 2.71 14.54 -9.37
CA VAL A 263 1.85 13.42 -8.99
C VAL A 263 0.83 13.94 -7.97
N ASP A 264 -0.45 13.72 -8.24
CA ASP A 264 -1.54 14.11 -7.33
C ASP A 264 -1.59 13.18 -6.12
N LEU A 265 -0.73 13.44 -5.12
CA LEU A 265 -0.64 12.60 -3.92
C LEU A 265 -1.93 12.57 -3.10
N PRO A 266 -2.67 13.68 -2.86
CA PRO A 266 -3.96 13.60 -2.18
C PRO A 266 -4.96 12.67 -2.88
N PHE A 267 -5.03 12.68 -4.20
CA PHE A 267 -5.83 11.74 -4.98
C PHE A 267 -5.31 10.30 -4.85
N TYR A 268 -4.00 10.10 -5.05
CA TYR A 268 -3.38 8.78 -5.05
C TYR A 268 -3.48 8.09 -3.69
N VAL A 269 -3.10 8.79 -2.60
CA VAL A 269 -3.17 8.22 -1.25
C VAL A 269 -4.63 7.96 -0.85
N THR A 270 -5.56 8.82 -1.25
CA THR A 270 -6.99 8.54 -1.04
C THR A 270 -7.41 7.24 -1.72
N ALA A 271 -7.03 7.02 -2.99
CA ALA A 271 -7.33 5.78 -3.69
C ALA A 271 -6.67 4.57 -3.02
N HIS A 272 -5.44 4.72 -2.51
CA HIS A 272 -4.71 3.69 -1.76
C HIS A 272 -5.46 3.29 -0.49
N GLU A 273 -5.85 4.26 0.34
CA GLU A 273 -6.60 3.98 1.58
C GLU A 273 -7.98 3.37 1.31
N VAL A 274 -8.63 3.77 0.22
CA VAL A 274 -9.88 3.13 -0.20
C VAL A 274 -9.65 1.67 -0.62
N ALA A 275 -8.51 1.35 -1.24
CA ALA A 275 -8.19 -0.02 -1.63
C ALA A 275 -8.04 -0.98 -0.44
N HIS A 276 -7.58 -0.48 0.71
CA HIS A 276 -7.53 -1.26 1.94
C HIS A 276 -8.91 -1.73 2.43
N GLN A 277 -10.00 -1.12 1.97
CA GLN A 277 -11.35 -1.65 2.25
C GLN A 277 -11.56 -3.03 1.59
N TRP A 278 -10.77 -3.39 0.56
CA TRP A 278 -10.66 -4.74 -0.03
C TRP A 278 -9.47 -5.49 0.55
N TRP A 279 -8.27 -4.92 0.46
CA TRP A 279 -7.00 -5.53 0.85
C TRP A 279 -6.66 -5.17 2.31
N GLY A 280 -7.08 -6.01 3.25
CA GLY A 280 -7.04 -5.82 4.70
C GLY A 280 -8.42 -5.98 5.37
N HIS A 281 -9.50 -5.40 4.82
CA HIS A 281 -10.83 -5.47 5.42
C HIS A 281 -11.76 -6.53 4.81
N GLN A 282 -11.70 -6.80 3.50
CA GLN A 282 -12.39 -7.97 2.92
C GLN A 282 -11.48 -9.20 2.96
N VAL A 283 -10.27 -9.09 2.43
CA VAL A 283 -9.25 -10.12 2.51
C VAL A 283 -8.26 -9.72 3.59
N THR A 284 -8.30 -10.41 4.71
CA THR A 284 -7.34 -10.24 5.81
C THR A 284 -6.23 -11.26 5.65
N GLU A 285 -4.99 -10.83 5.71
CA GLU A 285 -3.81 -11.64 5.50
C GLU A 285 -3.28 -12.30 6.77
N ALA A 286 -2.55 -13.41 6.58
CA ALA A 286 -1.87 -14.13 7.66
C ALA A 286 -0.74 -13.30 8.30
N GLY A 287 -0.48 -13.52 9.59
CA GLY A 287 0.60 -12.87 10.35
C GLY A 287 1.99 -13.46 10.06
N VAL A 288 2.38 -13.58 8.79
CA VAL A 288 3.63 -14.19 8.31
C VAL A 288 4.38 -13.28 7.34
N LYS A 289 5.64 -13.61 7.02
CA LYS A 289 6.40 -12.96 5.94
C LYS A 289 5.57 -12.90 4.66
N GLY A 290 5.61 -11.76 3.98
CA GLY A 290 4.86 -11.50 2.76
C GLY A 290 3.45 -10.94 2.95
N ASN A 291 2.98 -10.76 4.18
CA ASN A 291 1.65 -10.20 4.45
C ASN A 291 1.45 -8.82 3.80
N ALA A 292 2.43 -7.91 3.93
CA ALA A 292 2.35 -6.58 3.33
C ALA A 292 2.28 -6.58 1.79
N MET A 293 2.54 -7.71 1.13
CA MET A 293 2.25 -7.86 -0.29
C MET A 293 0.74 -7.93 -0.55
N LEU A 294 -0.05 -8.51 0.37
CA LEU A 294 -1.49 -8.68 0.21
C LEU A 294 -2.27 -7.41 0.56
N SER A 295 -1.78 -6.62 1.49
CA SER A 295 -2.41 -5.35 1.87
C SER A 295 -1.80 -4.17 1.11
N GLU A 296 -0.55 -3.84 1.38
CA GLU A 296 0.08 -2.61 0.90
C GLU A 296 0.40 -2.64 -0.61
N THR A 297 1.02 -3.72 -1.11
CA THR A 297 1.34 -3.82 -2.53
C THR A 297 0.08 -3.88 -3.39
N LEU A 298 -0.98 -4.57 -2.94
CA LEU A 298 -2.24 -4.60 -3.68
C LEU A 298 -2.96 -3.25 -3.64
N SER A 299 -2.89 -2.52 -2.53
CA SER A 299 -3.43 -1.17 -2.44
C SER A 299 -2.67 -0.18 -3.32
N GLN A 300 -1.33 -0.29 -3.39
CA GLN A 300 -0.50 0.47 -4.33
C GLN A 300 -0.87 0.21 -5.78
N TYR A 301 -0.98 -1.07 -6.19
CA TYR A 301 -1.41 -1.43 -7.53
C TYR A 301 -2.79 -0.87 -7.86
N SER A 302 -3.74 -1.05 -6.95
CA SER A 302 -5.12 -0.61 -7.13
C SER A 302 -5.19 0.91 -7.35
N ALA A 303 -4.51 1.69 -6.50
CA ALA A 303 -4.42 3.14 -6.62
C ALA A 303 -3.71 3.59 -7.91
N LEU A 304 -2.65 2.87 -8.31
CA LEU A 304 -1.91 3.17 -9.53
C LEU A 304 -2.76 2.92 -10.79
N MET A 305 -3.62 1.91 -10.78
CA MET A 305 -4.57 1.67 -11.90
C MET A 305 -5.65 2.75 -11.95
N VAL A 306 -6.13 3.23 -10.82
CA VAL A 306 -7.03 4.41 -10.76
C VAL A 306 -6.32 5.65 -11.31
N MET A 307 -5.06 5.89 -10.93
CA MET A 307 -4.27 6.98 -11.50
C MET A 307 -4.07 6.83 -13.01
N LYS A 308 -3.67 5.64 -13.48
CA LYS A 308 -3.45 5.34 -14.90
C LYS A 308 -4.68 5.68 -15.76
N LYS A 309 -5.87 5.51 -15.20
CA LYS A 309 -7.14 5.82 -15.87
C LYS A 309 -7.45 7.32 -15.90
N ASN A 310 -7.02 8.07 -14.90
CA ASN A 310 -7.42 9.47 -14.68
C ASN A 310 -6.35 10.49 -15.05
N PHE A 311 -5.08 10.09 -15.17
CA PHE A 311 -3.95 10.98 -15.43
C PHE A 311 -3.20 10.60 -16.70
N LYS A 312 -2.42 11.54 -17.22
CA LYS A 312 -1.61 11.35 -18.43
C LYS A 312 -0.47 10.35 -18.19
N PRO A 313 0.00 9.64 -19.22
CA PRO A 313 1.11 8.67 -19.12
C PRO A 313 2.40 9.26 -18.52
N GLU A 314 2.67 10.54 -18.74
CA GLU A 314 3.85 11.22 -18.20
C GLU A 314 3.84 11.25 -16.66
N ILE A 315 2.67 11.41 -16.04
CA ILE A 315 2.52 11.38 -14.58
C ILE A 315 2.79 9.97 -14.05
N ILE A 316 2.31 8.95 -14.76
CA ILE A 316 2.61 7.54 -14.39
C ILE A 316 4.12 7.26 -14.50
N LYS A 317 4.77 7.74 -15.57
CA LYS A 317 6.22 7.60 -15.73
C LYS A 317 6.99 8.28 -14.57
N GLU A 318 6.62 9.50 -14.18
CA GLU A 318 7.27 10.18 -13.04
C GLU A 318 6.99 9.45 -11.72
N PHE A 319 5.80 8.88 -11.53
CA PHE A 319 5.51 8.04 -10.38
C PHE A 319 6.42 6.80 -10.33
N LEU A 320 6.50 6.02 -11.41
CA LEU A 320 7.34 4.82 -11.48
C LEU A 320 8.83 5.14 -11.26
N LYS A 321 9.31 6.24 -11.83
CA LYS A 321 10.67 6.73 -11.61
C LYS A 321 10.93 7.09 -10.14
N HIS A 322 9.97 7.71 -9.47
CA HIS A 322 10.06 7.99 -8.03
C HIS A 322 10.12 6.71 -7.22
N GLU A 323 9.26 5.74 -7.53
CA GLU A 323 9.22 4.45 -6.85
C GLU A 323 10.53 3.68 -7.02
N LEU A 324 11.09 3.65 -8.24
CA LEU A 324 12.39 3.01 -8.51
C LEU A 324 13.53 3.66 -7.72
N ASN A 325 13.63 4.98 -7.75
CA ASN A 325 14.65 5.70 -6.99
C ASN A 325 14.52 5.46 -5.48
N SER A 326 13.29 5.44 -4.98
CA SER A 326 13.00 5.22 -3.55
C SER A 326 13.30 3.78 -3.14
N TYR A 327 13.04 2.79 -3.99
CA TYR A 327 13.45 1.40 -3.75
C TYR A 327 14.96 1.26 -3.70
N LEU A 328 15.68 1.77 -4.71
CA LEU A 328 17.15 1.69 -4.78
C LEU A 328 17.81 2.40 -3.59
N MET A 329 17.27 3.55 -3.19
CA MET A 329 17.74 4.25 -1.99
C MET A 329 17.47 3.42 -0.73
N GLY A 330 16.28 2.85 -0.59
CA GLY A 330 15.89 2.03 0.57
C GLY A 330 16.81 0.82 0.76
N ARG A 331 17.21 0.16 -0.34
CA ARG A 331 18.19 -0.95 -0.32
C ARG A 331 19.50 -0.55 0.34
N THR A 332 19.98 0.68 0.10
CA THR A 332 21.27 1.12 0.67
C THR A 332 21.23 1.33 2.17
N PHE A 333 20.04 1.43 2.77
CA PHE A 333 19.85 1.60 4.21
C PHE A 333 19.38 0.32 4.92
N GLU A 334 19.24 -0.81 4.20
CA GLU A 334 18.87 -2.09 4.82
C GLU A 334 19.98 -2.56 5.78
N GLN A 335 19.60 -2.82 7.03
CA GLN A 335 20.55 -3.14 8.11
C GLN A 335 20.70 -4.63 8.39
N LYS A 336 19.65 -5.43 8.03
CA LYS A 336 19.67 -6.88 8.29
C LYS A 336 19.80 -7.65 7.00
N LYS A 337 18.70 -7.73 6.26
CA LYS A 337 18.60 -8.47 5.00
C LYS A 337 17.49 -7.90 4.12
N GLU A 338 17.73 -7.79 2.83
CA GLU A 338 16.69 -7.55 1.85
C GLU A 338 15.90 -8.85 1.61
N MET A 339 14.58 -8.74 1.52
CA MET A 339 13.73 -9.88 1.21
C MET A 339 13.16 -9.78 -0.20
N PRO A 340 12.94 -10.91 -0.91
CA PRO A 340 12.07 -10.89 -2.09
C PRO A 340 10.67 -10.47 -1.69
N LEU A 341 9.90 -9.91 -2.63
CA LEU A 341 8.60 -9.30 -2.32
C LEU A 341 7.65 -10.26 -1.60
N TYR A 342 7.61 -11.53 -2.01
CA TYR A 342 6.71 -12.53 -1.41
C TYR A 342 7.06 -12.90 0.04
N GLN A 343 8.23 -12.52 0.52
CA GLN A 343 8.70 -12.73 1.89
C GLN A 343 9.00 -11.42 2.62
N VAL A 344 8.46 -10.30 2.15
CA VAL A 344 8.69 -9.01 2.78
C VAL A 344 8.33 -9.03 4.28
N GLU A 345 9.20 -8.42 5.10
CA GLU A 345 9.08 -8.40 6.56
C GLU A 345 8.70 -6.99 7.09
N GLY A 346 7.76 -6.31 6.44
CA GLY A 346 7.36 -4.94 6.80
C GLY A 346 8.29 -3.85 6.27
N GLN A 347 9.20 -4.17 5.34
CA GLN A 347 10.14 -3.23 4.73
C GLN A 347 9.44 -2.34 3.70
N GLY A 348 9.16 -1.09 4.06
CA GLY A 348 8.38 -0.15 3.23
C GLY A 348 8.96 0.07 1.83
N TYR A 349 10.29 0.06 1.68
CA TYR A 349 10.93 0.20 0.37
C TYR A 349 10.67 -1.02 -0.54
N ILE A 350 10.31 -2.19 0.01
CA ILE A 350 9.95 -3.38 -0.75
C ILE A 350 8.46 -3.36 -1.07
N HIS A 351 7.58 -3.41 -0.07
CA HIS A 351 6.15 -3.60 -0.34
C HIS A 351 5.48 -2.39 -1.00
N TYR A 352 5.87 -1.14 -0.68
CA TYR A 352 5.36 0.03 -1.39
C TYR A 352 6.10 0.25 -2.71
N ARG A 353 7.44 0.42 -2.67
CA ARG A 353 8.20 0.95 -3.80
C ARG A 353 8.44 -0.11 -4.87
N LYS A 354 9.13 -1.22 -4.52
CA LYS A 354 9.27 -2.36 -5.43
C LYS A 354 7.90 -2.93 -5.80
N GLY A 355 6.98 -3.03 -4.83
CA GLY A 355 5.62 -3.54 -5.06
C GLY A 355 4.88 -2.81 -6.17
N SER A 356 4.89 -1.47 -6.19
CA SER A 356 4.29 -0.66 -7.25
C SER A 356 4.88 -0.98 -8.63
N LEU A 357 6.21 -1.10 -8.72
CA LEU A 357 6.91 -1.38 -9.97
C LEU A 357 6.58 -2.76 -10.52
N VAL A 358 6.70 -3.80 -9.68
CA VAL A 358 6.46 -5.18 -10.13
C VAL A 358 5.00 -5.41 -10.53
N MET A 359 4.04 -4.84 -9.81
CA MET A 359 2.63 -4.95 -10.15
C MET A 359 2.29 -4.18 -11.43
N TYR A 360 2.88 -3.00 -11.64
CA TYR A 360 2.73 -2.26 -12.89
C TYR A 360 3.37 -3.01 -14.06
N ALA A 361 4.55 -3.58 -13.87
CA ALA A 361 5.19 -4.41 -14.88
C ALA A 361 4.35 -5.66 -15.19
N LEU A 362 3.83 -6.37 -14.19
CA LEU A 362 3.00 -7.55 -14.39
C LEU A 362 1.79 -7.23 -15.29
N GLN A 363 1.02 -6.15 -14.98
CA GLN A 363 -0.12 -5.77 -15.82
C GLN A 363 0.27 -5.35 -17.23
N ASP A 364 1.48 -4.84 -17.43
CA ASP A 364 1.99 -4.49 -18.75
C ASP A 364 2.41 -5.72 -19.57
N TYR A 365 2.88 -6.78 -18.93
CA TYR A 365 3.24 -8.03 -19.59
C TYR A 365 2.07 -8.94 -19.93
N ILE A 366 1.13 -9.10 -19.00
CA ILE A 366 0.02 -10.06 -19.17
C ILE A 366 -1.36 -9.41 -19.38
N GLY A 367 -1.42 -8.09 -19.34
CA GLY A 367 -2.66 -7.30 -19.46
C GLY A 367 -3.32 -7.02 -18.11
N GLU A 368 -3.81 -5.80 -17.95
CA GLU A 368 -4.52 -5.33 -16.74
C GLU A 368 -5.73 -6.22 -16.41
N ASP A 369 -6.51 -6.61 -17.44
CA ASP A 369 -7.69 -7.48 -17.26
C ASP A 369 -7.31 -8.86 -16.69
N SER A 370 -6.16 -9.42 -17.06
CA SER A 370 -5.68 -10.70 -16.54
C SER A 370 -5.31 -10.58 -15.05
N VAL A 371 -4.57 -9.52 -14.69
CA VAL A 371 -4.22 -9.27 -13.28
C VAL A 371 -5.48 -9.03 -12.45
N ASN A 372 -6.40 -8.21 -12.93
CA ASN A 372 -7.66 -7.93 -12.24
C ASN A 372 -8.54 -9.18 -12.11
N ALA A 373 -8.56 -10.08 -13.10
CA ALA A 373 -9.25 -11.36 -13.01
C ALA A 373 -8.67 -12.28 -11.92
N ALA A 374 -7.33 -12.34 -11.80
CA ALA A 374 -6.66 -13.06 -10.71
C ALA A 374 -7.02 -12.48 -9.34
N LEU A 375 -6.96 -11.15 -9.19
CA LEU A 375 -7.30 -10.45 -7.96
C LEU A 375 -8.78 -10.60 -7.58
N LYS A 376 -9.67 -10.57 -8.57
CA LYS A 376 -11.10 -10.82 -8.35
C LYS A 376 -11.33 -12.22 -7.79
N ARG A 377 -10.76 -13.24 -8.40
CA ARG A 377 -10.87 -14.63 -7.92
C ARG A 377 -10.24 -14.79 -6.53
N PHE A 378 -9.08 -14.20 -6.30
CA PHE A 378 -8.45 -14.19 -4.98
C PHE A 378 -9.36 -13.55 -3.93
N ASN A 379 -10.00 -12.43 -4.24
CA ASN A 379 -10.98 -11.81 -3.35
C ASN A 379 -12.22 -12.70 -3.14
N GLU A 380 -12.79 -13.28 -4.21
CA GLU A 380 -13.96 -14.18 -4.12
C GLU A 380 -13.68 -15.39 -3.22
N ASP A 381 -12.45 -15.93 -3.27
CA ASP A 381 -12.07 -17.11 -2.49
C ASP A 381 -11.71 -16.79 -1.03
N TRP A 382 -11.20 -15.58 -0.75
CA TRP A 382 -10.65 -15.25 0.57
C TRP A 382 -11.39 -14.15 1.33
N ALA A 383 -12.29 -13.38 0.69
CA ALA A 383 -13.00 -12.31 1.38
C ALA A 383 -13.84 -12.82 2.55
N PHE A 384 -13.73 -12.13 3.67
CA PHE A 384 -14.47 -12.39 4.91
C PHE A 384 -14.26 -13.77 5.53
N LYS A 385 -13.22 -14.48 5.15
CA LYS A 385 -12.84 -15.77 5.74
C LYS A 385 -12.20 -15.57 7.11
N ASP A 386 -12.41 -16.57 7.97
CA ASP A 386 -11.67 -16.75 9.21
C ASP A 386 -10.42 -17.60 8.94
N ALA A 387 -9.57 -17.81 9.96
CA ALA A 387 -8.38 -18.62 9.83
C ALA A 387 -8.67 -20.04 9.24
N PRO A 388 -7.78 -20.58 8.43
CA PRO A 388 -6.45 -20.08 8.06
C PRO A 388 -6.52 -18.90 7.09
N TYR A 389 -5.66 -17.90 7.32
CA TYR A 389 -5.61 -16.70 6.49
C TYR A 389 -4.69 -16.88 5.27
N PRO A 390 -4.94 -16.17 4.15
CA PRO A 390 -4.12 -16.26 2.95
C PRO A 390 -2.72 -15.69 3.14
N THR A 391 -1.78 -16.25 2.38
CA THR A 391 -0.39 -15.86 2.31
C THR A 391 -0.04 -15.27 0.94
N SER A 392 1.14 -14.68 0.81
CA SER A 392 1.68 -14.22 -0.48
C SER A 392 1.84 -15.36 -1.49
N LYS A 393 2.10 -16.59 -1.03
CA LYS A 393 2.18 -17.78 -1.91
C LYS A 393 0.83 -18.12 -2.53
N ASP A 394 -0.25 -17.99 -1.77
CA ASP A 394 -1.60 -18.15 -2.31
C ASP A 394 -1.83 -17.17 -3.44
N LEU A 395 -1.59 -15.86 -3.22
CA LEU A 395 -1.76 -14.82 -4.25
C LEU A 395 -0.91 -15.09 -5.50
N ILE A 396 0.36 -15.49 -5.34
CA ILE A 396 1.24 -15.83 -6.46
C ILE A 396 0.66 -16.97 -7.30
N SER A 397 -0.03 -17.94 -6.69
CA SER A 397 -0.65 -19.04 -7.43
C SER A 397 -1.72 -18.51 -8.41
N TYR A 398 -2.53 -17.54 -8.03
CA TYR A 398 -3.51 -16.90 -8.92
C TYR A 398 -2.85 -16.13 -10.07
N TYR A 399 -1.72 -15.44 -9.80
CA TYR A 399 -0.96 -14.79 -10.87
C TYR A 399 -0.38 -15.80 -11.86
N ARG A 400 0.14 -16.93 -11.38
CA ARG A 400 0.67 -17.99 -12.23
C ARG A 400 -0.41 -18.60 -13.13
N GLU A 401 -1.63 -18.77 -12.65
CA GLU A 401 -2.74 -19.31 -13.42
C GLU A 401 -3.14 -18.43 -14.63
N VAL A 402 -3.01 -17.13 -14.52
CA VAL A 402 -3.35 -16.18 -15.59
C VAL A 402 -2.15 -15.78 -16.46
N THR A 403 -0.93 -16.19 -16.06
CA THR A 403 0.30 -15.86 -16.78
C THR A 403 0.62 -16.93 -17.81
N PRO A 404 0.83 -16.58 -19.10
CA PRO A 404 1.25 -17.54 -20.12
C PRO A 404 2.56 -18.26 -19.76
N ASP A 405 2.72 -19.52 -20.16
CA ASP A 405 3.91 -20.33 -19.88
C ASP A 405 5.22 -19.65 -20.28
N SER A 406 5.21 -18.92 -21.40
CA SER A 406 6.39 -18.18 -21.90
C SER A 406 6.81 -17.00 -21.02
N LEU A 407 5.93 -16.56 -20.10
CA LEU A 407 6.13 -15.42 -19.21
C LEU A 407 6.17 -15.82 -17.72
N GLN A 408 6.13 -17.12 -17.39
CA GLN A 408 6.18 -17.58 -16.00
C GLN A 408 7.44 -17.14 -15.25
N TYR A 409 8.54 -16.91 -15.95
CA TYR A 409 9.79 -16.40 -15.37
C TYR A 409 9.63 -15.01 -14.74
N ILE A 410 8.69 -14.20 -15.24
CA ILE A 410 8.41 -12.85 -14.72
C ILE A 410 7.89 -12.93 -13.28
N ILE A 411 7.03 -13.90 -12.98
CA ILE A 411 6.54 -14.11 -11.62
C ILE A 411 7.69 -14.42 -10.67
N THR A 412 8.60 -15.32 -11.09
CA THR A 412 9.78 -15.65 -10.29
C THR A 412 10.69 -14.44 -10.09
N ASP A 413 11.01 -13.72 -11.16
CA ASP A 413 11.94 -12.58 -11.11
C ASP A 413 11.40 -11.41 -10.29
N MET A 414 10.11 -11.13 -10.41
CA MET A 414 9.50 -9.95 -9.79
C MET A 414 9.09 -10.19 -8.33
N PHE A 415 8.58 -11.37 -8.01
CA PHE A 415 7.98 -11.64 -6.70
C PHE A 415 8.85 -12.55 -5.83
N GLU A 416 9.48 -13.57 -6.41
CA GLU A 416 10.11 -14.66 -5.63
C GLU A 416 11.64 -14.49 -5.48
N THR A 417 12.24 -13.56 -6.23
CA THR A 417 13.68 -13.29 -6.18
C THR A 417 13.97 -11.79 -6.07
N ILE A 418 15.22 -11.46 -5.76
CA ILE A 418 15.73 -10.09 -5.82
C ILE A 418 16.42 -9.93 -7.15
N THR A 419 15.64 -9.63 -8.19
CA THR A 419 16.16 -9.48 -9.57
C THR A 419 16.40 -8.01 -9.87
N LEU A 420 17.58 -7.73 -10.44
CA LEU A 420 18.05 -6.41 -10.82
C LEU A 420 18.50 -6.42 -12.27
N PHE A 421 18.41 -5.27 -12.92
CA PHE A 421 18.90 -5.08 -14.27
C PHE A 421 19.97 -3.98 -14.31
N GLU A 422 20.84 -4.07 -15.28
CA GLU A 422 21.75 -3.03 -15.72
C GLU A 422 21.54 -2.89 -17.23
N ASN A 423 20.58 -2.04 -17.58
CA ASN A 423 20.26 -1.72 -18.96
C ASN A 423 20.99 -0.43 -19.35
N LYS A 424 21.44 -0.36 -20.60
CA LYS A 424 22.10 0.83 -21.10
C LYS A 424 21.87 0.96 -22.59
N THR A 425 21.61 2.16 -23.07
CA THR A 425 21.70 2.50 -24.49
C THR A 425 23.08 2.99 -24.81
N THR A 426 23.81 2.24 -25.64
CA THR A 426 25.20 2.53 -25.99
C THR A 426 25.28 3.45 -27.21
N GLU A 427 24.39 3.27 -28.19
CA GLU A 427 24.31 4.09 -29.40
C GLU A 427 22.86 4.30 -29.83
N ALA A 428 22.57 5.49 -30.40
CA ALA A 428 21.25 5.82 -30.95
C ALA A 428 21.45 6.83 -32.09
N GLU A 429 21.20 6.39 -33.32
CA GLU A 429 21.34 7.21 -34.53
C GLU A 429 20.09 7.10 -35.38
N TYR A 430 19.83 8.10 -36.23
CA TYR A 430 18.73 8.02 -37.20
C TYR A 430 19.15 8.48 -38.60
N GLU A 431 18.42 7.95 -39.58
CA GLU A 431 18.45 8.39 -40.97
C GLU A 431 17.04 8.88 -41.36
N LYS A 432 16.95 10.07 -41.97
CA LYS A 432 15.71 10.60 -42.51
C LYS A 432 15.45 10.01 -43.89
N VAL A 433 14.41 9.16 -44.00
CA VAL A 433 14.01 8.57 -45.29
C VAL A 433 13.03 9.48 -46.03
N SER A 434 12.10 10.12 -45.29
CA SER A 434 11.14 11.10 -45.82
C SER A 434 10.70 12.06 -44.72
N ASP A 435 9.76 12.97 -45.01
CA ASP A 435 9.21 13.90 -44.00
C ASP A 435 8.34 13.18 -42.93
N THR A 436 7.96 11.93 -43.17
CA THR A 436 7.11 11.13 -42.28
C THR A 436 7.69 9.75 -41.97
N GLU A 437 8.97 9.51 -42.31
CA GLU A 437 9.61 8.21 -42.10
C GLU A 437 11.07 8.38 -41.73
N TYR A 438 11.44 7.84 -40.58
CA TYR A 438 12.78 7.86 -40.02
C TYR A 438 13.17 6.43 -39.60
N ILE A 439 14.40 6.05 -39.90
CA ILE A 439 14.99 4.79 -39.47
C ILE A 439 15.90 5.11 -38.28
N VAL A 440 15.67 4.43 -37.16
CA VAL A 440 16.49 4.57 -35.94
C VAL A 440 17.29 3.29 -35.73
N ASP A 441 18.58 3.41 -35.72
CA ASP A 441 19.49 2.34 -35.29
C ASP A 441 19.88 2.56 -33.83
N LEU A 442 19.72 1.50 -33.06
CA LEU A 442 19.84 1.53 -31.61
C LEU A 442 20.64 0.34 -31.11
N ASP A 443 21.72 0.60 -30.40
CA ASP A 443 22.51 -0.41 -29.70
C ASP A 443 22.28 -0.31 -28.19
N VAL A 444 21.99 -1.46 -27.56
CA VAL A 444 21.73 -1.55 -26.12
C VAL A 444 22.54 -2.69 -25.49
N SER A 445 22.93 -2.50 -24.25
CA SER A 445 23.51 -3.53 -23.39
C SER A 445 22.59 -3.82 -22.23
N THR A 446 22.46 -5.10 -21.87
CA THR A 446 21.60 -5.56 -20.75
C THR A 446 22.31 -6.66 -19.97
N ILE A 447 22.42 -6.48 -18.66
CA ILE A 447 22.84 -7.54 -17.75
C ILE A 447 21.72 -7.72 -16.71
N LYS A 448 21.38 -8.98 -16.43
CA LYS A 448 20.41 -9.36 -15.39
C LYS A 448 21.14 -10.00 -14.23
N TYR A 449 20.83 -9.59 -13.02
CA TYR A 449 21.41 -10.12 -11.79
C TYR A 449 20.32 -10.69 -10.88
N GLN A 450 20.64 -11.74 -10.16
CA GLN A 450 19.95 -12.13 -8.95
C GLN A 450 20.83 -11.82 -7.75
N ALA A 451 20.26 -11.13 -6.76
CA ALA A 451 20.91 -10.86 -5.49
C ALA A 451 20.38 -11.81 -4.41
N ASP A 452 21.26 -12.20 -3.49
CA ASP A 452 20.83 -12.80 -2.23
C ASP A 452 20.36 -11.71 -1.23
N SER A 453 19.89 -12.11 -0.07
CA SER A 453 19.40 -11.20 0.97
C SER A 453 20.48 -10.29 1.58
N LEU A 454 21.75 -10.58 1.37
CA LEU A 454 22.91 -9.81 1.84
C LEU A 454 23.49 -8.90 0.73
N GLY A 455 22.89 -8.93 -0.47
CA GLY A 455 23.30 -8.10 -1.60
C GLY A 455 24.42 -8.69 -2.45
N ASN A 456 24.79 -9.98 -2.28
CA ASN A 456 25.70 -10.63 -3.23
C ASN A 456 24.95 -10.93 -4.52
N GLU A 457 25.51 -10.54 -5.65
CA GLU A 457 24.86 -10.59 -6.97
C GLU A 457 25.52 -11.63 -7.87
N GLU A 458 24.69 -12.36 -8.61
CA GLU A 458 25.12 -13.33 -9.61
C GLU A 458 24.43 -13.01 -10.94
N ALA A 459 25.24 -12.90 -12.03
CA ALA A 459 24.71 -12.65 -13.36
C ALA A 459 23.87 -13.86 -13.86
N GLN A 460 22.70 -13.57 -14.41
CA GLN A 460 21.74 -14.55 -14.88
C GLN A 460 21.67 -14.57 -16.41
N ARG A 461 21.23 -15.71 -16.94
CA ARG A 461 20.99 -15.85 -18.38
C ARG A 461 19.80 -15.00 -18.81
N LEU A 462 20.00 -14.17 -19.83
CA LEU A 462 18.96 -13.37 -20.45
C LEU A 462 18.02 -14.23 -21.32
N LYS A 463 16.71 -14.04 -21.12
CA LYS A 463 15.61 -14.57 -21.94
C LYS A 463 14.40 -13.64 -21.87
N ASP A 464 14.65 -12.37 -21.67
CA ASP A 464 13.65 -11.41 -21.20
C ASP A 464 13.05 -10.65 -22.37
N TRP A 465 11.78 -10.31 -22.26
CA TRP A 465 11.12 -9.37 -23.13
C TRP A 465 11.20 -7.98 -22.51
N ILE A 466 11.96 -7.07 -23.11
CA ILE A 466 12.18 -5.72 -22.59
C ILE A 466 11.71 -4.70 -23.60
N ASP A 467 11.09 -3.62 -23.12
CA ASP A 467 10.60 -2.54 -23.99
C ASP A 467 11.76 -1.77 -24.60
N ILE A 468 11.67 -1.56 -25.91
CA ILE A 468 12.45 -0.58 -26.65
C ILE A 468 11.51 0.58 -27.00
N GLY A 469 11.96 1.81 -26.78
CA GLY A 469 11.15 3.00 -27.01
C GLY A 469 11.87 4.10 -27.75
N VAL A 470 11.09 4.87 -28.53
CA VAL A 470 11.55 6.07 -29.23
C VAL A 470 10.61 7.22 -28.91
N PHE A 471 11.18 8.39 -28.62
CA PHE A 471 10.45 9.62 -28.35
C PHE A 471 10.74 10.65 -29.45
N ALA A 472 9.73 11.46 -29.76
CA ALA A 472 9.83 12.65 -30.59
C ALA A 472 9.42 13.89 -29.78
N GLU A 473 9.71 15.08 -30.28
CA GLU A 473 9.22 16.32 -29.70
C GLU A 473 7.69 16.41 -29.89
N GLY A 474 6.94 16.48 -28.81
CA GLY A 474 5.50 16.68 -28.83
C GLY A 474 5.11 18.11 -29.11
N SER A 475 3.83 18.35 -29.41
CA SER A 475 3.28 19.68 -29.72
C SER A 475 3.37 20.68 -28.55
N ASP A 476 3.61 20.22 -27.34
CA ASP A 476 3.79 21.02 -26.12
C ASP A 476 5.27 21.21 -25.75
N GLY A 477 6.21 20.81 -26.64
CA GLY A 477 7.64 20.90 -26.43
C GLY A 477 8.21 19.85 -25.47
N LYS A 478 7.42 18.80 -25.15
CA LYS A 478 7.87 17.68 -24.31
C LYS A 478 8.08 16.42 -25.16
N ASP A 479 8.88 15.51 -24.63
CA ASP A 479 9.09 14.21 -25.24
C ASP A 479 7.77 13.41 -25.31
N SER A 480 7.37 13.01 -26.49
CA SER A 480 6.19 12.17 -26.76
C SER A 480 6.64 10.80 -27.25
N LEU A 481 6.14 9.73 -26.64
CA LEU A 481 6.46 8.37 -27.01
C LEU A 481 5.81 8.00 -28.35
N ILE A 482 6.64 7.74 -29.39
CA ILE A 482 6.17 7.41 -30.75
C ILE A 482 6.38 5.93 -31.13
N TYR A 483 7.19 5.21 -30.36
CA TYR A 483 7.41 3.78 -30.49
C TYR A 483 7.58 3.15 -29.11
N LEU A 484 6.88 2.04 -28.85
CA LEU A 484 7.07 1.22 -27.65
C LEU A 484 6.69 -0.23 -27.98
N GLN A 485 7.69 -1.10 -28.03
CA GLN A 485 7.46 -2.53 -28.23
C GLN A 485 8.46 -3.35 -27.42
N LYS A 486 7.99 -4.53 -26.98
CA LYS A 486 8.84 -5.51 -26.28
C LYS A 486 9.65 -6.30 -27.29
N HIS A 487 10.96 -6.29 -27.12
CA HIS A 487 11.91 -7.09 -27.88
C HIS A 487 12.51 -8.17 -26.99
N LYS A 488 12.78 -9.33 -27.58
CA LYS A 488 13.37 -10.44 -26.84
C LYS A 488 14.88 -10.24 -26.74
N ILE A 489 15.36 -10.06 -25.52
CA ILE A 489 16.77 -9.90 -25.18
C ILE A 489 17.31 -11.27 -24.74
N THR A 490 18.34 -11.76 -25.42
CA THR A 490 18.93 -13.10 -25.17
C THR A 490 20.44 -13.09 -24.97
N GLN A 491 21.07 -11.94 -25.16
CA GLN A 491 22.48 -11.70 -24.97
C GLN A 491 22.71 -10.29 -24.43
N GLU A 492 23.92 -10.02 -23.99
CA GLU A 492 24.26 -8.74 -23.37
C GLU A 492 24.14 -7.58 -24.38
N GLU A 493 24.74 -7.70 -25.55
CA GLU A 493 24.66 -6.67 -26.57
C GLU A 493 23.61 -7.00 -27.63
N ASN A 494 22.74 -6.03 -27.94
CA ASN A 494 21.68 -6.17 -28.94
C ASN A 494 21.58 -4.90 -29.79
N SER A 495 21.31 -5.07 -31.09
CA SER A 495 21.11 -3.99 -32.04
C SER A 495 19.69 -4.06 -32.63
N PHE A 496 19.06 -2.91 -32.81
CA PHE A 496 17.74 -2.79 -33.39
C PHE A 496 17.71 -1.72 -34.46
N THR A 497 16.99 -2.01 -35.56
CA THR A 497 16.64 -1.03 -36.57
C THR A 497 15.15 -0.84 -36.55
N LEU A 498 14.68 0.39 -36.25
CA LEU A 498 13.28 0.71 -36.01
C LEU A 498 12.81 1.77 -37.00
N THR A 499 11.57 1.66 -37.48
CA THR A 499 10.96 2.70 -38.31
C THR A 499 9.95 3.51 -37.49
N VAL A 500 10.05 4.83 -37.52
CA VAL A 500 9.15 5.75 -36.80
C VAL A 500 8.62 6.84 -37.71
N GLY A 501 7.46 7.40 -37.36
CA GLY A 501 6.71 8.35 -38.18
C GLY A 501 7.02 9.83 -37.91
N ALA A 502 7.93 10.13 -36.98
CA ALA A 502 8.34 11.49 -36.63
C ALA A 502 9.81 11.53 -36.28
N GLU A 503 10.42 12.71 -36.36
CA GLU A 503 11.83 12.92 -36.05
C GLU A 503 12.13 12.52 -34.61
N PRO A 504 13.04 11.52 -34.38
CA PRO A 504 13.34 11.02 -33.06
C PRO A 504 14.26 11.96 -32.30
N VAL A 505 14.00 12.16 -31.01
CA VAL A 505 14.86 12.95 -30.12
C VAL A 505 15.56 12.09 -29.07
N LYS A 506 14.93 10.99 -28.64
CA LYS A 506 15.50 10.02 -27.71
C LYS A 506 15.06 8.60 -28.05
N ALA A 507 15.96 7.63 -27.86
CA ALA A 507 15.64 6.21 -27.97
C ALA A 507 16.36 5.42 -26.88
N GLY A 508 15.84 4.22 -26.58
CA GLY A 508 16.51 3.36 -25.61
C GLY A 508 15.67 2.19 -25.10
N ILE A 509 16.22 1.55 -24.09
CA ILE A 509 15.69 0.35 -23.44
C ILE A 509 14.99 0.71 -22.12
N ASP A 510 13.92 0.00 -21.78
CA ASP A 510 13.05 0.23 -20.59
C ASP A 510 12.72 1.73 -20.36
N PRO A 511 12.12 2.39 -21.36
CA PRO A 511 12.00 3.86 -21.43
C PRO A 511 11.08 4.47 -20.35
N ILE A 512 10.31 3.65 -19.64
CA ILE A 512 9.38 4.09 -18.59
C ILE A 512 9.66 3.47 -17.22
N ASN A 513 10.85 2.86 -17.04
CA ASN A 513 11.36 2.31 -15.78
C ASN A 513 10.43 1.25 -15.14
N LYS A 514 10.03 0.25 -15.91
CA LYS A 514 9.23 -0.89 -15.41
C LYS A 514 10.07 -1.97 -14.74
N LEU A 515 11.34 -2.06 -15.09
CA LEU A 515 12.27 -3.00 -14.48
C LEU A 515 13.05 -2.35 -13.34
N ILE A 516 13.57 -3.18 -12.45
CA ILE A 516 14.43 -2.71 -11.36
C ILE A 516 15.85 -2.52 -11.90
N ASP A 517 16.07 -1.39 -12.55
CA ASP A 517 17.36 -1.01 -13.09
C ASP A 517 18.19 -0.23 -12.08
N ARG A 518 19.46 -0.60 -11.90
CA ARG A 518 20.36 0.07 -10.94
C ARG A 518 20.78 1.47 -11.36
N ASN A 519 20.80 1.74 -12.66
CA ASN A 519 21.14 3.05 -13.22
C ASN A 519 20.19 3.47 -14.35
N PRO A 520 18.92 3.77 -14.07
CA PRO A 520 17.93 4.04 -15.13
C PRO A 520 18.20 5.32 -15.92
N LYS A 521 19.29 6.06 -15.63
CA LYS A 521 19.62 7.31 -16.33
C LYS A 521 20.28 7.08 -17.69
N ASP A 522 20.92 5.94 -17.91
CA ASP A 522 21.57 5.58 -19.16
C ASP A 522 20.76 4.60 -20.02
N ASN A 523 19.52 4.28 -19.60
CA ASN A 523 18.55 3.53 -20.40
C ASN A 523 18.16 4.27 -21.68
N MET A 524 18.22 5.59 -21.68
CA MET A 524 17.80 6.44 -22.78
C MET A 524 18.95 7.35 -23.24
N LYS A 525 19.09 7.51 -24.56
CA LYS A 525 20.09 8.37 -25.19
C LYS A 525 19.43 9.32 -26.17
N SER A 526 19.98 10.53 -26.33
CA SER A 526 19.60 11.43 -27.42
C SER A 526 19.99 10.79 -28.76
N VAL A 527 19.10 10.87 -29.74
CA VAL A 527 19.35 10.32 -31.07
C VAL A 527 20.06 11.36 -31.93
N THR A 528 21.12 10.96 -32.64
CA THR A 528 21.89 11.82 -33.56
C THR A 528 21.61 11.43 -35.00
N GLU A 529 21.57 12.40 -35.92
CA GLU A 529 21.47 12.11 -37.35
C GLU A 529 22.78 11.48 -37.85
N LYS A 530 22.67 10.42 -38.62
CA LYS A 530 23.84 9.79 -39.24
C LYS A 530 24.53 10.77 -40.18
N GLU A 531 25.85 10.93 -40.05
CA GLU A 531 26.61 11.68 -41.00
C GLU A 531 26.58 10.92 -42.36
N GLU A 532 26.21 11.59 -43.45
CA GLU A 532 26.38 11.02 -44.78
C GLU A 532 27.88 10.71 -44.97
N GLU A 533 28.23 9.43 -45.15
CA GLU A 533 29.59 9.08 -45.58
C GLU A 533 29.84 9.83 -46.90
N ALA A 534 30.71 10.84 -46.82
CA ALA A 534 31.17 11.53 -48.03
C ALA A 534 31.84 10.51 -48.97
N ILE A 535 31.10 10.11 -50.03
CA ILE A 535 31.57 9.20 -51.10
C ILE A 535 32.69 9.85 -51.88
#